data_3db4b48cb56ca63c3b1a65827b70876d
#
_entry.id   3db4b48cb56ca63c3b1a65827b70876d
#
_cell.length_a   1.000
_cell.length_b   1.000
_cell.length_c   1.000
_cell.angle_alpha   90.00
_cell.angle_beta   90.00
_cell.angle_gamma   90.00
#
_symmetry.space_group_name_H-M   'P 1'
#
loop_
_entity.id
_entity.type
_entity.pdbx_description
1 polymer ?
#
loop_
_entity_poly.entity_id
_entity_poly.type
_entity_poly.pdbx_seq_one_letter_code
_entity_poly.pdbx_strand_id
1 'polypeptide(L)'
;MKVLFVHSEEDYYSADKPLESFERMQFGISYISSVLTEAGHETKLVVPTPKSMNVVDEYIAGFDPGLVCFTSVYSVYDFICKVATRTRRNHPDLFLAIGGPHATLRPDECLSEVFDAVCVGEGEQATLELVEQLEAGKKPSGIPNLCFKTYEGVERNAPRPFVGDVNSLPFPDRDMWLPWVANPLSRPSVLAGRGCPFDCTYCSNHALRKVADGKYVRMRSPENITAEVEAYKKKFPLLEEVYLEVETLGADTRWAIELCSELEALNSRWEVPIAFGANLRVTPNKDYEKLFSAFAKSNFRFINIGVESGSERVRRDVLKRNYSNQDIINAVTTARKHGLQIGTYNLIALPGETPAEFMETVDLNRICQPDWFLLSVFFPYPGTELHDLCLEQGLLDSSFDKVLERRRPSMDLPGFSRRQIARRFTWSPMLFYGGHRPAKEVMWLVTMSKIFSNRTTLTMWRAWSNLRSPYRQFE
;
A
#
# COMPACT_ATOMS: atom_id res chain seq x y z
N MET A 1 27.38 -10.72 3.33
CA MET A 1 27.43 -9.26 3.04
C MET A 1 26.43 -8.50 3.90
N LYS A 2 26.63 -7.19 4.13
CA LYS A 2 25.66 -6.29 4.77
C LYS A 2 24.89 -5.50 3.73
N VAL A 3 23.55 -5.47 3.86
CA VAL A 3 22.63 -4.80 2.93
C VAL A 3 21.77 -3.79 3.68
N LEU A 4 21.78 -2.54 3.26
CA LEU A 4 20.97 -1.47 3.84
C LEU A 4 19.77 -1.18 2.94
N PHE A 5 18.54 -1.31 3.48
CA PHE A 5 17.32 -0.89 2.81
C PHE A 5 16.98 0.55 3.15
N VAL A 6 16.52 1.30 2.15
CA VAL A 6 16.05 2.68 2.30
C VAL A 6 14.61 2.78 1.83
N HIS A 7 13.72 3.17 2.73
CA HIS A 7 12.30 3.40 2.46
C HIS A 7 11.88 4.77 2.98
N SER A 8 10.87 5.39 2.38
CA SER A 8 10.30 6.64 2.88
C SER A 8 8.81 6.70 2.62
N GLU A 9 8.11 7.46 3.45
CA GLU A 9 6.68 7.75 3.35
C GLU A 9 6.43 9.24 3.13
N GLU A 10 5.47 9.59 2.26
CA GLU A 10 5.02 10.97 2.10
C GLU A 10 4.42 11.50 3.40
N ASP A 11 3.62 10.66 4.05
CA ASP A 11 2.90 10.94 5.28
C ASP A 11 3.60 10.35 6.50
N TYR A 12 4.83 10.77 6.75
CA TYR A 12 5.55 10.31 7.93
C TYR A 12 4.90 10.81 9.24
N TYR A 13 4.86 9.94 10.27
CA TYR A 13 4.29 10.24 11.59
C TYR A 13 5.13 11.25 12.36
N SER A 14 6.44 10.97 12.53
CA SER A 14 7.41 11.88 13.14
C SER A 14 8.78 11.74 12.47
N ALA A 15 9.75 12.57 12.83
CA ALA A 15 11.11 12.46 12.27
C ALA A 15 11.84 11.20 12.77
N ASP A 16 11.63 10.84 14.05
CA ASP A 16 12.31 9.72 14.71
C ASP A 16 11.56 8.40 14.53
N LYS A 17 10.22 8.44 14.46
CA LYS A 17 9.34 7.31 14.19
C LYS A 17 8.48 7.64 12.97
N PRO A 18 9.02 7.48 11.75
CA PRO A 18 8.32 7.90 10.54
C PRO A 18 7.02 7.12 10.27
N LEU A 19 6.92 5.90 10.77
CA LEU A 19 5.78 5.02 10.55
C LEU A 19 4.89 4.99 11.79
N GLU A 20 3.59 5.17 11.59
CA GLU A 20 2.61 5.12 12.68
C GLU A 20 2.45 3.70 13.22
N SER A 21 2.35 2.71 12.34
CA SER A 21 2.13 1.30 12.68
C SER A 21 2.74 0.36 11.65
N PHE A 22 2.72 -0.95 11.92
CA PHE A 22 3.11 -1.98 10.95
C PHE A 22 2.17 -2.10 9.74
N GLU A 23 1.03 -1.45 9.73
CA GLU A 23 0.19 -1.31 8.53
C GLU A 23 0.93 -0.59 7.38
N ARG A 24 1.95 0.22 7.71
CA ARG A 24 2.81 0.92 6.75
C ARG A 24 4.05 0.14 6.32
N MET A 25 4.22 -1.08 6.81
CA MET A 25 5.34 -1.94 6.42
C MET A 25 5.28 -2.31 4.94
N GLN A 26 6.43 -2.27 4.27
CA GLN A 26 6.53 -2.69 2.87
C GLN A 26 6.91 -4.16 2.78
N PHE A 27 5.97 -5.01 2.39
CA PHE A 27 6.19 -6.45 2.31
C PHE A 27 7.33 -6.84 1.38
N GLY A 28 7.48 -6.15 0.22
CA GLY A 28 8.53 -6.47 -0.74
C GLY A 28 9.92 -6.50 -0.13
N ILE A 29 10.34 -5.40 0.52
CA ILE A 29 11.67 -5.34 1.15
C ILE A 29 11.76 -6.22 2.40
N SER A 30 10.65 -6.48 3.10
CA SER A 30 10.64 -7.37 4.26
C SER A 30 10.86 -8.83 3.86
N TYR A 31 10.28 -9.29 2.73
CA TYR A 31 10.55 -10.61 2.18
C TYR A 31 11.97 -10.73 1.62
N ILE A 32 12.48 -9.70 0.93
CA ILE A 32 13.87 -9.66 0.46
C ILE A 32 14.83 -9.76 1.64
N SER A 33 14.59 -8.99 2.72
CA SER A 33 15.38 -9.05 3.95
C SER A 33 15.42 -10.46 4.54
N SER A 34 14.27 -11.12 4.65
CA SER A 34 14.20 -12.48 5.19
C SER A 34 14.96 -13.50 4.34
N VAL A 35 14.81 -13.43 3.00
CA VAL A 35 15.55 -14.31 2.07
C VAL A 35 17.07 -14.10 2.20
N LEU A 36 17.52 -12.86 2.30
CA LEU A 36 18.93 -12.55 2.50
C LEU A 36 19.45 -13.04 3.86
N THR A 37 18.64 -12.89 4.91
CA THR A 37 19.01 -13.33 6.27
C THR A 37 19.09 -14.85 6.35
N GLU A 38 18.18 -15.60 5.72
CA GLU A 38 18.28 -17.07 5.61
C GLU A 38 19.53 -17.52 4.85
N ALA A 39 19.98 -16.72 3.87
CA ALA A 39 21.22 -16.97 3.14
C ALA A 39 22.49 -16.53 3.92
N GLY A 40 22.35 -16.02 5.16
CA GLY A 40 23.47 -15.65 6.03
C GLY A 40 23.97 -14.21 5.84
N HIS A 41 23.22 -13.35 5.18
CA HIS A 41 23.54 -11.92 5.05
C HIS A 41 22.91 -11.11 6.18
N GLU A 42 23.49 -9.95 6.50
CA GLU A 42 22.96 -9.02 7.48
C GLU A 42 22.16 -7.91 6.78
N THR A 43 20.99 -7.59 7.30
CA THR A 43 20.12 -6.55 6.74
C THR A 43 19.76 -5.49 7.78
N LYS A 44 19.62 -4.25 7.35
CA LYS A 44 19.04 -3.15 8.14
C LYS A 44 18.14 -2.28 7.27
N LEU A 45 17.21 -1.60 7.91
CA LEU A 45 16.34 -0.61 7.30
C LEU A 45 16.69 0.77 7.85
N VAL A 46 16.62 1.79 6.98
CA VAL A 46 16.58 3.19 7.36
C VAL A 46 15.39 3.88 6.68
N VAL A 47 14.66 4.70 7.45
CA VAL A 47 13.47 5.40 6.96
C VAL A 47 13.68 6.92 7.08
N PRO A 48 14.38 7.55 6.10
CA PRO A 48 14.62 8.97 6.11
C PRO A 48 13.33 9.77 5.88
N THR A 49 13.27 10.94 6.47
CA THR A 49 12.25 11.97 6.22
C THR A 49 12.91 13.23 5.65
N PRO A 50 12.15 14.18 5.09
CA PRO A 50 12.73 15.47 4.68
C PRO A 50 13.46 16.24 5.79
N LYS A 51 13.23 15.89 7.06
CA LYS A 51 13.89 16.49 8.22
C LYS A 51 15.09 15.69 8.75
N SER A 52 15.23 14.43 8.33
CA SER A 52 16.26 13.51 8.84
C SER A 52 17.02 12.79 7.72
N MET A 53 17.29 13.45 6.59
CA MET A 53 18.00 12.82 5.45
C MET A 53 19.40 12.32 5.81
N ASN A 54 20.09 12.96 6.77
CA ASN A 54 21.42 12.57 7.26
C ASN A 54 21.44 11.20 7.92
N VAL A 55 20.31 10.70 8.41
CA VAL A 55 20.23 9.39 9.06
C VAL A 55 20.73 8.25 8.16
N VAL A 56 20.62 8.41 6.84
CA VAL A 56 21.15 7.40 5.89
C VAL A 56 22.68 7.33 5.94
N ASP A 57 23.36 8.50 5.96
CA ASP A 57 24.83 8.56 6.08
C ASP A 57 25.31 7.98 7.42
N GLU A 58 24.57 8.24 8.51
CA GLU A 58 24.87 7.70 9.85
C GLU A 58 24.75 6.17 9.88
N TYR A 59 23.69 5.62 9.25
CA TYR A 59 23.53 4.17 9.13
C TYR A 59 24.60 3.53 8.24
N ILE A 60 24.99 4.16 7.13
CA ILE A 60 26.07 3.68 6.28
C ILE A 60 27.37 3.64 7.06
N ALA A 61 27.74 4.72 7.77
CA ALA A 61 28.97 4.78 8.58
C ALA A 61 28.99 3.76 9.72
N GLY A 62 27.87 3.51 10.38
CA GLY A 62 27.78 2.58 11.51
C GLY A 62 27.56 1.12 11.14
N PHE A 63 27.02 0.85 9.96
CA PHE A 63 26.70 -0.52 9.51
C PHE A 63 27.70 -1.04 8.46
N ASP A 64 28.31 -0.15 7.70
CA ASP A 64 29.26 -0.47 6.62
C ASP A 64 28.66 -1.45 5.58
N PRO A 65 27.56 -1.09 4.88
CA PRO A 65 26.93 -1.96 3.91
C PRO A 65 27.73 -2.03 2.61
N GLY A 66 27.72 -3.20 1.95
CA GLY A 66 28.25 -3.36 0.59
C GLY A 66 27.21 -3.06 -0.49
N LEU A 67 25.92 -2.98 -0.12
CA LEU A 67 24.81 -2.71 -1.02
C LEU A 67 23.77 -1.84 -0.30
N VAL A 68 23.26 -0.81 -1.00
CA VAL A 68 22.13 0.01 -0.54
C VAL A 68 20.96 -0.19 -1.51
N CYS A 69 19.85 -0.73 -1.01
CA CYS A 69 18.64 -1.00 -1.77
C CYS A 69 17.55 0.03 -1.45
N PHE A 70 17.15 0.82 -2.42
CA PHE A 70 16.05 1.77 -2.32
C PHE A 70 14.75 1.13 -2.79
N THR A 71 13.63 1.50 -2.17
CA THR A 71 12.30 1.15 -2.68
C THR A 71 11.46 2.40 -2.85
N SER A 72 10.64 2.43 -3.91
CA SER A 72 9.83 3.60 -4.20
C SER A 72 8.46 3.26 -4.79
N VAL A 73 7.45 4.01 -4.33
CA VAL A 73 6.21 4.28 -5.03
C VAL A 73 6.30 5.65 -5.69
N TYR A 74 5.35 5.97 -6.58
CA TYR A 74 5.42 7.18 -7.41
C TYR A 74 5.49 8.49 -6.59
N SER A 75 4.71 8.60 -5.51
CA SER A 75 4.60 9.83 -4.71
C SER A 75 5.88 10.19 -3.94
N VAL A 76 6.70 9.20 -3.57
CA VAL A 76 7.95 9.45 -2.82
C VAL A 76 9.20 9.35 -3.70
N TYR A 77 9.06 9.06 -4.97
CA TYR A 77 10.19 8.82 -5.87
C TYR A 77 11.18 10.00 -5.94
N ASP A 78 10.67 11.23 -6.12
CA ASP A 78 11.51 12.43 -6.17
C ASP A 78 12.32 12.64 -4.88
N PHE A 79 11.77 12.25 -3.73
CA PHE A 79 12.48 12.31 -2.46
C PHE A 79 13.53 11.19 -2.35
N ILE A 80 13.20 9.99 -2.77
CA ILE A 80 14.15 8.85 -2.81
C ILE A 80 15.34 9.18 -3.73
N CYS A 81 15.12 9.80 -4.88
CA CYS A 81 16.20 10.26 -5.77
C CYS A 81 17.12 11.29 -5.10
N LYS A 82 16.56 12.23 -4.32
CA LYS A 82 17.36 13.18 -3.54
C LYS A 82 18.23 12.49 -2.49
N VAL A 83 17.68 11.51 -1.79
CA VAL A 83 18.41 10.70 -0.82
C VAL A 83 19.52 9.90 -1.52
N ALA A 84 19.21 9.21 -2.61
CA ALA A 84 20.16 8.42 -3.39
C ALA A 84 21.30 9.29 -3.97
N THR A 85 20.99 10.47 -4.50
CA THR A 85 21.98 11.44 -4.99
C THR A 85 22.92 11.90 -3.89
N ARG A 86 22.39 12.18 -2.69
CA ARG A 86 23.21 12.49 -1.51
C ARG A 86 24.09 11.31 -1.12
N THR A 87 23.54 10.10 -1.08
CA THR A 87 24.29 8.86 -0.78
C THR A 87 25.42 8.66 -1.79
N ARG A 88 25.16 8.75 -3.09
CA ARG A 88 26.20 8.63 -4.13
C ARG A 88 27.31 9.66 -3.97
N ARG A 89 26.97 10.90 -3.65
CA ARG A 89 27.98 11.97 -3.46
C ARG A 89 28.89 11.72 -2.25
N ASN A 90 28.31 11.22 -1.15
CA ASN A 90 29.05 10.99 0.11
C ASN A 90 29.77 9.64 0.14
N HIS A 91 29.28 8.67 -0.63
CA HIS A 91 29.75 7.27 -0.69
C HIS A 91 29.83 6.82 -2.17
N PRO A 92 30.81 7.31 -2.94
CA PRO A 92 30.85 7.11 -4.42
C PRO A 92 31.01 5.65 -4.85
N ASP A 93 31.64 4.83 -4.02
CA ASP A 93 31.96 3.43 -4.33
C ASP A 93 30.85 2.43 -3.92
N LEU A 94 29.81 2.88 -3.20
CA LEU A 94 28.72 2.02 -2.82
C LEU A 94 27.84 1.63 -4.01
N PHE A 95 27.45 0.36 -4.06
CA PHE A 95 26.49 -0.10 -5.07
C PHE A 95 25.06 0.29 -4.65
N LEU A 96 24.35 1.04 -5.49
CA LEU A 96 23.01 1.53 -5.24
C LEU A 96 22.02 0.84 -6.18
N ALA A 97 21.05 0.13 -5.63
CA ALA A 97 19.95 -0.49 -6.38
C ALA A 97 18.60 0.14 -6.00
N ILE A 98 17.66 0.18 -6.92
CA ILE A 98 16.28 0.60 -6.65
C ILE A 98 15.29 -0.46 -7.15
N GLY A 99 14.22 -0.66 -6.38
CA GLY A 99 13.08 -1.52 -6.73
C GLY A 99 11.74 -0.90 -6.32
N GLY A 100 10.72 -1.73 -6.28
CA GLY A 100 9.36 -1.35 -5.92
C GLY A 100 8.47 -1.03 -7.13
N PRO A 101 7.19 -0.68 -6.90
CA PRO A 101 6.21 -0.49 -7.97
C PRO A 101 6.59 0.60 -8.99
N HIS A 102 7.19 1.71 -8.54
CA HIS A 102 7.62 2.77 -9.46
C HIS A 102 8.75 2.28 -10.37
N ALA A 103 9.80 1.70 -9.81
CA ALA A 103 10.93 1.16 -10.56
C ALA A 103 10.50 0.07 -11.54
N THR A 104 9.54 -0.76 -11.15
CA THR A 104 8.97 -1.81 -12.01
C THR A 104 8.23 -1.24 -13.21
N LEU A 105 7.44 -0.19 -13.03
CA LEU A 105 6.62 0.39 -14.11
C LEU A 105 7.34 1.48 -14.93
N ARG A 106 8.41 2.05 -14.38
CA ARG A 106 9.19 3.15 -14.99
C ARG A 106 10.70 2.90 -14.86
N PRO A 107 11.22 1.75 -15.31
CA PRO A 107 12.63 1.42 -15.11
C PRO A 107 13.58 2.40 -15.80
N ASP A 108 13.19 2.97 -16.95
CA ASP A 108 14.03 3.94 -17.68
C ASP A 108 14.19 5.25 -16.92
N GLU A 109 13.14 5.70 -16.23
CA GLU A 109 13.22 6.87 -15.36
C GLU A 109 14.22 6.63 -14.22
N CYS A 110 14.18 5.46 -13.61
CA CYS A 110 15.14 5.09 -12.55
C CYS A 110 16.57 4.93 -13.06
N LEU A 111 16.75 4.38 -14.26
CA LEU A 111 18.06 4.22 -14.90
C LEU A 111 18.69 5.55 -15.29
N SER A 112 17.93 6.61 -15.49
CA SER A 112 18.47 7.96 -15.73
C SER A 112 19.07 8.60 -14.49
N GLU A 113 18.75 8.09 -13.29
CA GLU A 113 19.22 8.59 -12.00
C GLU A 113 20.55 7.93 -11.56
N VAL A 114 20.90 8.04 -10.28
CA VAL A 114 22.20 7.65 -9.71
C VAL A 114 22.34 6.15 -9.38
N PHE A 115 21.34 5.35 -9.67
CA PHE A 115 21.33 3.93 -9.35
C PHE A 115 22.19 3.12 -10.32
N ASP A 116 22.88 2.11 -9.83
CA ASP A 116 23.67 1.15 -10.60
C ASP A 116 22.80 0.04 -11.17
N ALA A 117 21.74 -0.33 -10.44
CA ALA A 117 20.78 -1.34 -10.84
C ALA A 117 19.33 -0.95 -10.53
N VAL A 118 18.40 -1.39 -11.39
CA VAL A 118 16.95 -1.24 -11.22
C VAL A 118 16.31 -2.61 -11.26
N CYS A 119 15.55 -2.94 -10.19
CA CYS A 119 14.82 -4.20 -10.08
C CYS A 119 13.41 -4.05 -10.67
N VAL A 120 13.07 -4.89 -11.63
CA VAL A 120 11.77 -4.95 -12.31
C VAL A 120 11.04 -6.20 -11.88
N GLY A 121 9.91 -6.06 -11.19
CA GLY A 121 9.10 -7.16 -10.67
C GLY A 121 9.51 -7.62 -9.28
N GLU A 122 9.45 -8.94 -9.03
CA GLU A 122 9.76 -9.52 -7.71
C GLU A 122 11.28 -9.57 -7.49
N GLY A 123 11.72 -9.10 -6.32
CA GLY A 123 13.13 -8.82 -6.05
C GLY A 123 13.85 -9.85 -5.18
N GLU A 124 13.19 -10.84 -4.61
CA GLU A 124 13.77 -11.75 -3.63
C GLU A 124 14.98 -12.49 -4.17
N GLN A 125 14.83 -13.23 -5.25
CA GLN A 125 15.90 -13.98 -5.87
C GLN A 125 16.92 -13.09 -6.58
N ALA A 126 16.43 -12.00 -7.22
CA ALA A 126 17.29 -11.06 -7.93
C ALA A 126 18.27 -10.34 -6.99
N THR A 127 17.79 -9.95 -5.79
CA THR A 127 18.65 -9.28 -4.81
C THR A 127 19.64 -10.27 -4.18
N LEU A 128 19.24 -11.52 -3.95
CA LEU A 128 20.17 -12.55 -3.45
C LEU A 128 21.31 -12.78 -4.43
N GLU A 129 21.03 -12.98 -5.73
CA GLU A 129 22.07 -13.17 -6.76
C GLU A 129 22.95 -11.93 -6.95
N LEU A 130 22.37 -10.73 -6.79
CA LEU A 130 23.15 -9.49 -6.80
C LEU A 130 24.14 -9.46 -5.65
N VAL A 131 23.72 -9.79 -4.44
CA VAL A 131 24.55 -9.84 -3.24
C VAL A 131 25.66 -10.88 -3.40
N GLU A 132 25.36 -12.07 -3.91
CA GLU A 132 26.34 -13.13 -4.16
C GLU A 132 27.42 -12.70 -5.19
N GLN A 133 27.02 -12.01 -6.27
CA GLN A 133 28.00 -11.51 -7.26
C GLN A 133 28.87 -10.40 -6.68
N LEU A 134 28.29 -9.46 -5.92
CA LEU A 134 29.05 -8.39 -5.27
C LEU A 134 30.02 -8.93 -4.22
N GLU A 135 29.58 -9.89 -3.39
CA GLU A 135 30.42 -10.53 -2.36
C GLU A 135 31.59 -11.32 -2.97
N ALA A 136 31.38 -11.91 -4.16
CA ALA A 136 32.44 -12.55 -4.93
C ALA A 136 33.40 -11.57 -5.64
N GLY A 137 33.22 -10.25 -5.44
CA GLY A 137 34.02 -9.21 -6.10
C GLY A 137 33.78 -9.11 -7.60
N LYS A 138 32.67 -9.66 -8.11
CA LYS A 138 32.32 -9.62 -9.53
C LYS A 138 31.61 -8.31 -9.87
N LYS A 139 31.73 -7.86 -11.11
CA LYS A 139 30.84 -6.83 -11.65
C LYS A 139 29.50 -7.48 -11.94
N PRO A 140 28.40 -7.06 -11.29
CA PRO A 140 27.09 -7.70 -11.48
C PRO A 140 26.60 -7.61 -12.92
N SER A 141 26.12 -8.75 -13.48
CA SER A 141 25.55 -8.85 -14.81
C SER A 141 24.72 -10.13 -14.97
N GLY A 142 23.86 -10.19 -15.96
CA GLY A 142 23.10 -11.39 -16.33
C GLY A 142 22.07 -11.83 -15.29
N ILE A 143 21.69 -10.99 -14.34
CA ILE A 143 20.72 -11.34 -13.30
C ILE A 143 19.30 -11.01 -13.79
N PRO A 144 18.43 -12.01 -13.96
CA PRO A 144 17.03 -11.76 -14.32
C PRO A 144 16.32 -10.82 -13.31
N ASN A 145 15.39 -10.01 -13.78
CA ASN A 145 14.73 -8.90 -13.08
C ASN A 145 15.59 -7.65 -12.88
N LEU A 146 16.91 -7.68 -13.13
CA LEU A 146 17.75 -6.50 -12.96
C LEU A 146 18.12 -5.86 -14.29
N CYS A 147 18.03 -4.54 -14.35
CA CYS A 147 18.64 -3.72 -15.38
C CYS A 147 19.86 -3.01 -14.79
N PHE A 148 21.01 -3.07 -15.47
CA PHE A 148 22.26 -2.48 -14.99
C PHE A 148 22.71 -1.31 -15.87
N LYS A 149 23.27 -0.26 -15.27
CA LYS A 149 24.06 0.72 -15.99
C LYS A 149 25.43 0.15 -16.34
N THR A 150 25.82 0.26 -17.59
CA THR A 150 27.13 -0.14 -18.08
C THR A 150 27.78 0.99 -18.86
N TYR A 151 29.09 0.87 -19.14
CA TYR A 151 29.77 1.85 -20.01
C TYR A 151 29.25 1.86 -21.45
N GLU A 152 28.71 0.73 -21.91
CA GLU A 152 28.17 0.57 -23.26
C GLU A 152 26.67 0.93 -23.35
N GLY A 153 26.05 1.32 -22.23
CA GLY A 153 24.63 1.66 -22.14
C GLY A 153 23.91 0.95 -20.99
N VAL A 154 22.77 0.34 -21.28
CA VAL A 154 21.94 -0.36 -20.28
C VAL A 154 21.83 -1.83 -20.64
N GLU A 155 22.29 -2.70 -19.75
CA GLU A 155 22.01 -4.13 -19.79
C GLU A 155 20.61 -4.38 -19.22
N ARG A 156 19.71 -4.99 -19.99
CA ARG A 156 18.35 -5.33 -19.57
C ARG A 156 18.18 -6.84 -19.55
N ASN A 157 17.94 -7.39 -18.37
CA ASN A 157 17.67 -8.81 -18.23
C ASN A 157 16.16 -9.05 -18.10
N ALA A 158 15.66 -10.06 -18.80
CA ALA A 158 14.23 -10.39 -18.75
C ALA A 158 13.79 -10.74 -17.33
N PRO A 159 12.58 -10.33 -16.90
CA PRO A 159 12.03 -10.74 -15.63
C PRO A 159 11.85 -12.26 -15.56
N ARG A 160 12.09 -12.84 -14.38
CA ARG A 160 11.68 -14.22 -14.06
C ARG A 160 10.17 -14.33 -14.05
N PRO A 161 9.61 -15.51 -14.30
CA PRO A 161 8.24 -15.80 -13.94
C PRO A 161 7.98 -15.46 -12.46
N PHE A 162 6.76 -15.02 -12.15
CA PHE A 162 6.37 -14.77 -10.77
C PHE A 162 6.63 -15.99 -9.88
N VAL A 163 7.07 -15.79 -8.64
CA VAL A 163 7.28 -16.87 -7.66
C VAL A 163 6.03 -17.73 -7.58
N GLY A 164 6.12 -18.98 -7.98
CA GLY A 164 4.96 -19.87 -8.14
C GLY A 164 4.26 -20.21 -6.82
N ASP A 165 5.04 -20.56 -5.81
CA ASP A 165 4.58 -20.85 -4.44
C ASP A 165 5.07 -19.79 -3.46
N VAL A 166 4.17 -18.90 -3.06
CA VAL A 166 4.49 -17.84 -2.08
C VAL A 166 4.64 -18.37 -0.65
N ASN A 167 4.26 -19.62 -0.36
CA ASN A 167 4.50 -20.26 0.93
C ASN A 167 5.97 -20.71 1.09
N SER A 168 6.72 -20.82 0.00
CA SER A 168 8.14 -21.16 0.04
C SER A 168 9.02 -20.01 0.54
N LEU A 169 8.49 -18.79 0.57
CA LEU A 169 9.19 -17.63 1.10
C LEU A 169 9.16 -17.63 2.64
N PRO A 170 10.25 -17.25 3.30
CA PRO A 170 10.26 -17.05 4.75
C PRO A 170 9.24 -15.96 5.15
N PHE A 171 8.82 -15.93 6.40
CA PHE A 171 7.95 -14.83 6.88
C PHE A 171 8.68 -13.49 6.75
N PRO A 172 7.94 -12.41 6.45
CA PRO A 172 8.55 -11.10 6.24
C PRO A 172 9.26 -10.60 7.51
N ASP A 173 10.47 -10.07 7.34
CA ASP A 173 11.24 -9.49 8.43
C ASP A 173 10.53 -8.25 8.99
N ARG A 174 9.95 -8.40 10.18
CA ARG A 174 9.27 -7.32 10.90
C ARG A 174 10.22 -6.59 11.85
N ASP A 175 11.32 -7.19 12.22
CA ASP A 175 12.24 -6.64 13.21
C ASP A 175 12.99 -5.44 12.68
N MET A 176 13.33 -5.44 11.40
CA MET A 176 13.95 -4.29 10.75
C MET A 176 13.11 -2.99 10.84
N TRP A 177 11.78 -3.11 11.04
CA TRP A 177 10.85 -1.99 11.13
C TRP A 177 10.66 -1.44 12.54
N LEU A 178 10.91 -2.23 13.59
CA LEU A 178 10.69 -1.83 15.00
C LEU A 178 11.33 -0.49 15.36
N PRO A 179 12.57 -0.16 14.93
CA PRO A 179 13.17 1.13 15.21
C PRO A 179 12.39 2.31 14.64
N TRP A 180 11.54 2.10 13.64
CA TRP A 180 10.88 3.13 12.84
C TRP A 180 9.38 3.27 13.08
N VAL A 181 8.77 2.31 13.77
CA VAL A 181 7.33 2.25 14.05
C VAL A 181 7.03 2.85 15.43
N ALA A 182 6.04 3.76 15.48
CA ALA A 182 5.61 4.38 16.73
C ALA A 182 4.72 3.46 17.57
N ASN A 183 3.79 2.74 16.94
CA ASN A 183 2.78 1.90 17.58
C ASN A 183 2.80 0.47 17.01
N PRO A 184 3.72 -0.40 17.42
CA PRO A 184 3.89 -1.72 16.82
C PRO A 184 2.72 -2.69 17.04
N LEU A 185 1.85 -2.43 18.02
CA LEU A 185 0.64 -3.23 18.29
C LEU A 185 -0.61 -2.71 17.56
N SER A 186 -0.54 -1.54 16.96
CA SER A 186 -1.67 -0.96 16.25
C SER A 186 -1.80 -1.61 14.87
N ARG A 187 -2.74 -2.52 14.75
CA ARG A 187 -3.21 -3.15 13.50
C ARG A 187 -2.07 -3.58 12.54
N PRO A 188 -1.20 -4.51 12.93
CA PRO A 188 -0.21 -5.03 12.01
C PRO A 188 -0.87 -5.78 10.85
N SER A 189 -0.28 -5.64 9.66
CA SER A 189 -0.73 -6.35 8.46
C SER A 189 -0.04 -7.71 8.33
N VAL A 190 -0.78 -8.72 7.85
CA VAL A 190 -0.27 -10.02 7.41
C VAL A 190 -0.67 -10.22 5.96
N LEU A 191 0.30 -10.43 5.08
CA LEU A 191 0.03 -10.63 3.66
C LEU A 191 -0.60 -12.00 3.42
N ALA A 192 -1.83 -12.03 2.91
CA ALA A 192 -2.55 -13.26 2.63
C ALA A 192 -2.35 -13.80 1.20
N GLY A 193 -1.82 -12.97 0.30
CA GLY A 193 -1.52 -13.37 -1.07
C GLY A 193 -0.96 -12.22 -1.89
N ARG A 194 -0.53 -12.52 -3.11
CA ARG A 194 -0.01 -11.54 -4.07
C ARG A 194 -0.87 -11.49 -5.33
N GLY A 195 -1.03 -10.32 -5.88
CA GLY A 195 -1.74 -10.06 -7.13
C GLY A 195 -3.24 -9.98 -6.99
N CYS A 196 -3.89 -9.47 -8.03
CA CYS A 196 -5.33 -9.26 -8.11
C CYS A 196 -5.87 -9.86 -9.42
N PRO A 197 -7.03 -10.57 -9.40
CA PRO A 197 -7.61 -11.14 -10.61
C PRO A 197 -8.33 -10.12 -11.49
N PHE A 198 -8.48 -8.88 -11.04
CA PHE A 198 -9.28 -7.86 -11.71
C PHE A 198 -8.43 -6.85 -12.48
N ASP A 199 -9.04 -6.23 -13.51
CA ASP A 199 -8.42 -5.28 -14.44
C ASP A 199 -8.95 -3.85 -14.24
N CYS A 200 -9.00 -3.38 -12.98
CA CYS A 200 -9.42 -2.01 -12.70
C CYS A 200 -8.46 -1.01 -13.35
N THR A 201 -8.98 -0.13 -14.18
CA THR A 201 -8.20 0.78 -15.05
C THR A 201 -7.31 1.78 -14.30
N TYR A 202 -7.64 2.09 -13.06
CA TYR A 202 -6.90 3.03 -12.20
C TYR A 202 -5.82 2.38 -11.34
N CYS A 203 -5.80 1.04 -11.26
CA CYS A 203 -4.95 0.30 -10.34
C CYS A 203 -3.70 -0.24 -11.04
N SER A 204 -2.54 -0.10 -10.42
CA SER A 204 -1.28 -0.63 -10.96
C SER A 204 -1.22 -2.15 -11.09
N ASN A 205 -2.11 -2.90 -10.42
CA ASN A 205 -2.12 -4.37 -10.49
C ASN A 205 -2.23 -4.92 -11.92
N HIS A 206 -3.07 -4.31 -12.78
CA HIS A 206 -3.19 -4.76 -14.17
C HIS A 206 -1.94 -4.48 -15.02
N ALA A 207 -1.17 -3.44 -14.68
CA ALA A 207 0.12 -3.16 -15.31
C ALA A 207 1.22 -4.09 -14.78
N LEU A 208 1.27 -4.31 -13.46
CA LEU A 208 2.22 -5.22 -12.81
C LEU A 208 2.05 -6.67 -13.28
N ARG A 209 0.81 -7.11 -13.58
CA ARG A 209 0.54 -8.44 -14.13
C ARG A 209 1.25 -8.71 -15.47
N LYS A 210 1.51 -7.66 -16.25
CA LYS A 210 2.15 -7.77 -17.59
C LYS A 210 3.68 -7.79 -17.52
N VAL A 211 4.25 -7.61 -16.33
CA VAL A 211 5.71 -7.46 -16.15
C VAL A 211 6.45 -8.79 -16.33
N ALA A 212 5.83 -9.90 -15.96
CA ALA A 212 6.46 -11.22 -16.01
C ALA A 212 5.45 -12.31 -16.35
N ASP A 213 5.95 -13.45 -16.80
CA ASP A 213 5.14 -14.65 -17.04
C ASP A 213 4.76 -15.35 -15.73
N GLY A 214 3.85 -16.33 -15.85
CA GLY A 214 3.42 -17.17 -14.74
C GLY A 214 2.12 -16.72 -14.08
N LYS A 215 1.75 -17.38 -13.00
CA LYS A 215 0.51 -17.11 -12.27
C LYS A 215 0.67 -15.86 -11.43
N TYR A 216 -0.03 -14.78 -11.78
CA TYR A 216 0.04 -13.51 -11.06
C TYR A 216 -0.67 -13.53 -9.71
N VAL A 217 -1.86 -14.15 -9.62
CA VAL A 217 -2.65 -14.25 -8.38
C VAL A 217 -2.26 -15.50 -7.62
N ARG A 218 -1.63 -15.34 -6.47
CA ARG A 218 -1.09 -16.42 -5.64
C ARG A 218 -1.47 -16.17 -4.19
N MET A 219 -2.30 -17.06 -3.64
CA MET A 219 -2.69 -17.02 -2.23
C MET A 219 -1.72 -17.86 -1.42
N ARG A 220 -1.41 -17.42 -0.21
CA ARG A 220 -0.76 -18.26 0.79
C ARG A 220 -1.74 -19.30 1.32
N SER A 221 -1.26 -20.42 1.79
CA SER A 221 -2.15 -21.39 2.43
C SER A 221 -2.68 -20.84 3.77
N PRO A 222 -3.89 -21.23 4.18
CA PRO A 222 -4.44 -20.85 5.48
C PRO A 222 -3.49 -21.16 6.64
N GLU A 223 -2.83 -22.32 6.63
CA GLU A 223 -1.88 -22.76 7.65
C GLU A 223 -0.63 -21.87 7.70
N ASN A 224 -0.12 -21.44 6.53
CA ASN A 224 1.03 -20.55 6.46
C ASN A 224 0.71 -19.17 7.02
N ILE A 225 -0.50 -18.65 6.75
CA ILE A 225 -0.98 -17.37 7.31
C ILE A 225 -1.17 -17.46 8.82
N THR A 226 -1.83 -18.51 9.32
CA THR A 226 -2.07 -18.69 10.75
C THR A 226 -0.78 -18.91 11.52
N ALA A 227 0.21 -19.61 10.94
CA ALA A 227 1.53 -19.76 11.55
C ALA A 227 2.25 -18.41 11.72
N GLU A 228 2.17 -17.49 10.73
CA GLU A 228 2.73 -16.14 10.88
C GLU A 228 1.98 -15.33 11.94
N VAL A 229 0.64 -15.38 11.96
CA VAL A 229 -0.18 -14.71 13.00
C VAL A 229 0.16 -15.23 14.39
N GLU A 230 0.31 -16.55 14.54
CA GLU A 230 0.69 -17.19 15.81
C GLU A 230 2.08 -16.75 16.27
N ALA A 231 3.07 -16.76 15.38
CA ALA A 231 4.42 -16.29 15.66
C ALA A 231 4.42 -14.82 16.11
N TYR A 232 3.61 -13.99 15.46
CA TYR A 232 3.46 -12.58 15.80
C TYR A 232 2.78 -12.39 17.17
N LYS A 233 1.70 -13.13 17.48
CA LYS A 233 1.03 -13.10 18.78
C LYS A 233 1.93 -13.57 19.92
N LYS A 234 2.75 -14.60 19.69
CA LYS A 234 3.75 -15.07 20.66
C LYS A 234 4.80 -13.98 20.97
N LYS A 235 5.24 -13.25 19.95
CA LYS A 235 6.19 -12.13 20.11
C LYS A 235 5.55 -10.92 20.79
N PHE A 236 4.28 -10.64 20.50
CA PHE A 236 3.51 -9.53 21.04
C PHE A 236 2.23 -10.04 21.70
N PRO A 237 2.27 -10.51 22.95
CA PRO A 237 1.12 -11.12 23.64
C PRO A 237 -0.13 -10.20 23.75
N LEU A 238 0.08 -8.88 23.72
CA LEU A 238 -0.99 -7.86 23.76
C LEU A 238 -1.58 -7.55 22.37
N LEU A 239 -1.22 -8.29 21.34
CA LEU A 239 -1.80 -8.13 20.02
C LEU A 239 -3.31 -8.46 20.03
N GLU A 240 -4.16 -7.53 19.65
CA GLU A 240 -5.62 -7.67 19.66
C GLU A 240 -6.24 -7.66 18.26
N GLU A 241 -5.54 -7.11 17.25
CA GLU A 241 -6.08 -6.97 15.90
C GLU A 241 -5.00 -7.22 14.84
N VAL A 242 -5.35 -7.91 13.76
CA VAL A 242 -4.50 -8.13 12.57
C VAL A 242 -5.30 -7.78 11.31
N TYR A 243 -4.66 -7.02 10.43
CA TYR A 243 -5.21 -6.76 9.10
C TYR A 243 -4.67 -7.77 8.09
N LEU A 244 -5.58 -8.50 7.43
CA LEU A 244 -5.19 -9.42 6.37
C LEU A 244 -5.06 -8.64 5.06
N GLU A 245 -3.81 -8.39 4.67
CA GLU A 245 -3.50 -7.64 3.47
C GLU A 245 -3.66 -8.55 2.24
N VAL A 246 -4.67 -8.27 1.48
CA VAL A 246 -4.97 -8.93 0.21
C VAL A 246 -5.85 -7.99 -0.61
N GLU A 247 -5.67 -8.00 -1.92
CA GLU A 247 -6.44 -7.11 -2.81
C GLU A 247 -7.96 -7.34 -2.71
N THR A 248 -8.37 -8.57 -2.50
CA THR A 248 -9.77 -8.89 -2.20
C THR A 248 -9.91 -10.31 -1.63
N LEU A 249 -10.28 -10.41 -0.37
CA LEU A 249 -10.41 -11.67 0.35
C LEU A 249 -11.52 -12.56 -0.24
N GLY A 250 -12.55 -11.95 -0.80
CA GLY A 250 -13.71 -12.65 -1.36
C GLY A 250 -13.53 -13.15 -2.80
N ALA A 251 -12.37 -13.02 -3.44
CA ALA A 251 -12.16 -13.49 -4.81
C ALA A 251 -12.27 -15.02 -4.92
N ASP A 252 -11.70 -15.75 -3.98
CA ASP A 252 -11.89 -17.20 -3.80
C ASP A 252 -12.63 -17.45 -2.47
N THR A 253 -13.92 -17.73 -2.57
CA THR A 253 -14.77 -17.92 -1.37
C THR A 253 -14.42 -19.20 -0.62
N ARG A 254 -14.00 -20.28 -1.30
CA ARG A 254 -13.63 -21.53 -0.65
C ARG A 254 -12.38 -21.35 0.17
N TRP A 255 -11.34 -20.83 -0.43
CA TRP A 255 -10.08 -20.50 0.28
C TRP A 255 -10.31 -19.55 1.45
N ALA A 256 -11.16 -18.53 1.28
CA ALA A 256 -11.46 -17.58 2.36
C ALA A 256 -12.20 -18.24 3.55
N ILE A 257 -13.10 -19.19 3.29
CA ILE A 257 -13.77 -19.97 4.34
C ILE A 257 -12.80 -20.94 5.04
N GLU A 258 -11.91 -21.59 4.30
CA GLU A 258 -10.83 -22.42 4.85
C GLU A 258 -9.93 -21.61 5.77
N LEU A 259 -9.50 -20.41 5.34
CA LEU A 259 -8.74 -19.48 6.18
C LEU A 259 -9.51 -19.12 7.46
N CYS A 260 -10.80 -18.81 7.36
CA CYS A 260 -11.62 -18.51 8.54
C CYS A 260 -11.63 -19.68 9.54
N SER A 261 -11.71 -20.92 9.07
CA SER A 261 -11.69 -22.10 9.94
C SER A 261 -10.36 -22.22 10.69
N GLU A 262 -9.25 -21.98 10.02
CA GLU A 262 -7.92 -21.99 10.64
C GLU A 262 -7.74 -20.83 11.65
N LEU A 263 -8.25 -19.64 11.33
CA LEU A 263 -8.22 -18.48 12.24
C LEU A 263 -9.11 -18.68 13.47
N GLU A 264 -10.26 -19.32 13.32
CA GLU A 264 -11.15 -19.72 14.43
C GLU A 264 -10.45 -20.73 15.35
N ALA A 265 -9.81 -21.76 14.76
CA ALA A 265 -9.04 -22.75 15.49
C ALA A 265 -7.82 -22.12 16.20
N LEU A 266 -7.14 -21.17 15.59
CA LEU A 266 -6.06 -20.41 16.19
C LEU A 266 -6.55 -19.61 17.40
N ASN A 267 -7.64 -18.84 17.23
CA ASN A 267 -8.21 -18.00 18.28
C ASN A 267 -8.71 -18.80 19.48
N SER A 268 -9.16 -20.04 19.29
CA SER A 268 -9.59 -20.90 20.40
C SER A 268 -8.49 -21.24 21.41
N ARG A 269 -7.21 -21.00 21.05
CA ARG A 269 -6.02 -21.25 21.88
C ARG A 269 -5.64 -20.05 22.77
N TRP A 270 -6.27 -18.88 22.56
CA TRP A 270 -5.90 -17.63 23.22
C TRP A 270 -7.00 -17.14 24.16
N GLU A 271 -6.62 -16.71 25.34
CA GLU A 271 -7.54 -16.06 26.30
C GLU A 271 -8.15 -14.78 25.71
N VAL A 272 -7.31 -14.00 24.99
CA VAL A 272 -7.76 -12.81 24.24
C VAL A 272 -7.63 -13.12 22.74
N PRO A 273 -8.75 -13.40 22.06
CA PRO A 273 -8.73 -13.70 20.63
C PRO A 273 -8.36 -12.48 19.79
N ILE A 274 -7.68 -12.72 18.68
CA ILE A 274 -7.30 -11.70 17.71
C ILE A 274 -8.52 -11.36 16.84
N ALA A 275 -8.80 -10.06 16.67
CA ALA A 275 -9.76 -9.58 15.70
C ALA A 275 -9.10 -9.44 14.32
N PHE A 276 -9.86 -9.68 13.26
CA PHE A 276 -9.37 -9.57 11.87
C PHE A 276 -10.13 -8.51 11.08
N GLY A 277 -9.45 -7.95 10.09
CA GLY A 277 -10.03 -7.07 9.09
C GLY A 277 -9.44 -7.33 7.72
N ALA A 278 -10.18 -7.05 6.64
CA ALA A 278 -9.69 -7.24 5.28
C ALA A 278 -10.43 -6.36 4.26
N ASN A 279 -9.87 -6.29 3.04
CA ASN A 279 -10.54 -5.69 1.89
C ASN A 279 -11.46 -6.70 1.19
N LEU A 280 -12.58 -6.20 0.73
CA LEU A 280 -13.54 -6.94 -0.10
C LEU A 280 -13.90 -6.13 -1.36
N ARG A 281 -13.81 -6.76 -2.51
CA ARG A 281 -14.44 -6.27 -3.73
C ARG A 281 -15.80 -6.96 -3.91
N VAL A 282 -16.84 -6.19 -4.17
CA VAL A 282 -18.16 -6.73 -4.50
C VAL A 282 -18.10 -7.46 -5.85
N THR A 283 -18.76 -8.61 -5.91
CA THR A 283 -18.92 -9.42 -7.11
C THR A 283 -20.39 -9.43 -7.50
N PRO A 284 -20.74 -9.29 -8.80
CA PRO A 284 -22.13 -9.28 -9.26
C PRO A 284 -22.89 -10.53 -8.82
N ASN A 285 -24.12 -10.35 -8.37
CA ASN A 285 -25.06 -11.43 -8.00
C ASN A 285 -24.50 -12.47 -7.01
N LYS A 286 -23.51 -12.09 -6.19
CA LYS A 286 -22.88 -12.98 -5.22
C LYS A 286 -23.69 -13.04 -3.92
N ASP A 287 -24.02 -14.24 -3.48
CA ASP A 287 -24.49 -14.49 -2.11
C ASP A 287 -23.29 -14.52 -1.15
N TYR A 288 -23.30 -13.61 -0.19
CA TYR A 288 -22.25 -13.45 0.83
C TYR A 288 -22.57 -14.14 2.17
N GLU A 289 -23.75 -14.78 2.31
CA GLU A 289 -24.21 -15.31 3.58
C GLU A 289 -23.21 -16.29 4.22
N LYS A 290 -22.71 -17.26 3.45
CA LYS A 290 -21.74 -18.24 3.94
C LYS A 290 -20.40 -17.61 4.29
N LEU A 291 -19.93 -16.67 3.46
CA LEU A 291 -18.65 -16.00 3.67
C LEU A 291 -18.67 -15.13 4.93
N PHE A 292 -19.70 -14.29 5.11
CA PHE A 292 -19.78 -13.40 6.26
C PHE A 292 -20.15 -14.14 7.56
N SER A 293 -20.86 -15.25 7.47
CA SER A 293 -21.03 -16.18 8.61
C SER A 293 -19.66 -16.74 9.06
N ALA A 294 -18.79 -17.14 8.11
CA ALA A 294 -17.45 -17.61 8.44
C ALA A 294 -16.59 -16.48 9.03
N PHE A 295 -16.66 -15.26 8.48
CA PHE A 295 -15.97 -14.09 9.03
C PHE A 295 -16.36 -13.83 10.48
N ALA A 296 -17.67 -13.81 10.80
CA ALA A 296 -18.14 -13.58 12.15
C ALA A 296 -17.62 -14.65 13.15
N LYS A 297 -17.62 -15.94 12.75
CA LYS A 297 -17.13 -17.04 13.59
C LYS A 297 -15.61 -16.94 13.85
N SER A 298 -14.84 -16.55 12.87
CA SER A 298 -13.38 -16.40 12.97
C SER A 298 -12.93 -15.05 13.56
N ASN A 299 -13.86 -14.27 14.13
CA ASN A 299 -13.61 -12.99 14.78
C ASN A 299 -13.17 -11.87 13.83
N PHE A 300 -13.63 -11.87 12.57
CA PHE A 300 -13.52 -10.67 11.76
C PHE A 300 -14.39 -9.56 12.36
N ARG A 301 -13.79 -8.42 12.59
CA ARG A 301 -14.45 -7.24 13.12
C ARG A 301 -14.99 -6.33 12.03
N PHE A 302 -14.25 -6.23 10.93
CA PHE A 302 -14.61 -5.31 9.85
C PHE A 302 -14.17 -5.78 8.47
N ILE A 303 -14.83 -5.23 7.46
CA ILE A 303 -14.42 -5.31 6.06
C ILE A 303 -14.44 -3.93 5.41
N ASN A 304 -13.47 -3.66 4.53
CA ASN A 304 -13.46 -2.48 3.69
C ASN A 304 -13.96 -2.83 2.29
N ILE A 305 -15.01 -2.19 1.84
CA ILE A 305 -15.63 -2.41 0.53
C ILE A 305 -15.22 -1.31 -0.44
N GLY A 306 -14.58 -1.69 -1.55
CA GLY A 306 -14.29 -0.78 -2.65
C GLY A 306 -15.55 -0.45 -3.45
N VAL A 307 -16.23 0.63 -3.09
CA VAL A 307 -17.36 1.21 -3.83
C VAL A 307 -16.85 1.94 -5.08
N GLU A 308 -15.82 2.73 -4.91
CA GLU A 308 -15.11 3.61 -5.84
C GLU A 308 -15.99 4.74 -6.40
N SER A 309 -17.12 4.42 -7.00
CA SER A 309 -18.14 5.38 -7.49
C SER A 309 -19.55 4.82 -7.30
N GLY A 310 -20.50 5.66 -6.95
CA GLY A 310 -21.93 5.32 -6.93
C GLY A 310 -22.57 5.32 -8.32
N SER A 311 -21.92 5.95 -9.32
CA SER A 311 -22.39 5.89 -10.70
C SER A 311 -22.03 4.56 -11.33
N GLU A 312 -23.04 3.78 -11.71
CA GLU A 312 -22.85 2.49 -12.39
C GLU A 312 -22.17 2.67 -13.75
N ARG A 313 -22.42 3.79 -14.45
CA ARG A 313 -21.72 4.14 -15.68
C ARG A 313 -20.22 4.32 -15.42
N VAL A 314 -19.84 5.12 -14.44
CA VAL A 314 -18.44 5.37 -14.10
C VAL A 314 -17.77 4.06 -13.69
N ARG A 315 -18.42 3.23 -12.87
CA ARG A 315 -17.85 1.92 -12.49
C ARG A 315 -17.66 1.02 -13.70
N ARG A 316 -18.64 0.88 -14.57
CA ARG A 316 -18.59 0.00 -15.73
C ARG A 316 -17.65 0.53 -16.82
N ASP A 317 -17.83 1.76 -17.25
CA ASP A 317 -17.23 2.29 -18.47
C ASP A 317 -15.84 2.88 -18.21
N VAL A 318 -15.61 3.47 -17.02
CA VAL A 318 -14.34 4.11 -16.66
C VAL A 318 -13.45 3.16 -15.86
N LEU A 319 -13.99 2.48 -14.82
CA LEU A 319 -13.21 1.68 -13.89
C LEU A 319 -13.14 0.19 -14.23
N LYS A 320 -13.90 -0.30 -15.22
CA LYS A 320 -14.09 -1.72 -15.55
C LYS A 320 -14.53 -2.56 -14.35
N ARG A 321 -15.53 -2.05 -13.61
CA ARG A 321 -16.13 -2.69 -12.44
C ARG A 321 -17.61 -2.96 -12.70
N ASN A 322 -17.98 -4.19 -13.03
CA ASN A 322 -19.31 -4.60 -13.48
C ASN A 322 -20.16 -5.16 -12.32
N TYR A 323 -20.57 -4.32 -11.39
CA TYR A 323 -21.55 -4.65 -10.35
C TYR A 323 -22.48 -3.47 -10.11
N SER A 324 -23.72 -3.75 -9.70
CA SER A 324 -24.76 -2.77 -9.48
C SER A 324 -24.66 -2.11 -8.09
N ASN A 325 -25.38 -1.01 -7.89
CA ASN A 325 -25.56 -0.43 -6.57
C ASN A 325 -26.29 -1.40 -5.63
N GLN A 326 -27.21 -2.20 -6.17
CA GLN A 326 -27.91 -3.22 -5.39
C GLN A 326 -26.98 -4.32 -4.89
N ASP A 327 -25.97 -4.74 -5.67
CA ASP A 327 -24.96 -5.71 -5.21
C ASP A 327 -24.17 -5.17 -4.02
N ILE A 328 -23.84 -3.87 -4.03
CA ILE A 328 -23.16 -3.21 -2.90
C ILE A 328 -24.06 -3.18 -1.66
N ILE A 329 -25.32 -2.76 -1.82
CA ILE A 329 -26.30 -2.67 -0.74
C ILE A 329 -26.53 -4.06 -0.13
N ASN A 330 -26.66 -5.10 -0.96
CA ASN A 330 -26.84 -6.47 -0.50
C ASN A 330 -25.62 -6.97 0.30
N ALA A 331 -24.40 -6.70 -0.19
CA ALA A 331 -23.17 -7.05 0.51
C ALA A 331 -23.08 -6.37 1.88
N VAL A 332 -23.34 -5.06 1.95
CA VAL A 332 -23.35 -4.28 3.20
C VAL A 332 -24.41 -4.78 4.17
N THR A 333 -25.62 -5.03 3.69
CA THR A 333 -26.74 -5.51 4.53
C THR A 333 -26.43 -6.89 5.11
N THR A 334 -25.89 -7.80 4.30
CA THR A 334 -25.50 -9.14 4.74
C THR A 334 -24.35 -9.08 5.75
N ALA A 335 -23.33 -8.24 5.51
CA ALA A 335 -22.21 -8.08 6.44
C ALA A 335 -22.67 -7.58 7.82
N ARG A 336 -23.57 -6.60 7.86
CA ARG A 336 -24.16 -6.11 9.12
C ARG A 336 -24.99 -7.14 9.85
N LYS A 337 -25.77 -7.96 9.14
CA LYS A 337 -26.50 -9.09 9.73
C LYS A 337 -25.57 -10.01 10.51
N HIS A 338 -24.32 -10.14 10.08
CA HIS A 338 -23.28 -10.92 10.77
C HIS A 338 -22.42 -10.10 11.74
N GLY A 339 -22.79 -8.87 12.07
CA GLY A 339 -22.11 -8.04 13.07
C GLY A 339 -20.81 -7.39 12.58
N LEU A 340 -20.52 -7.40 11.28
CA LEU A 340 -19.31 -6.80 10.74
C LEU A 340 -19.45 -5.27 10.62
N GLN A 341 -18.43 -4.53 11.00
CA GLN A 341 -18.28 -3.12 10.70
C GLN A 341 -17.88 -2.93 9.23
N ILE A 342 -18.34 -1.85 8.62
CA ILE A 342 -18.16 -1.59 7.19
C ILE A 342 -17.39 -0.31 6.96
N GLY A 343 -16.21 -0.42 6.33
CA GLY A 343 -15.53 0.68 5.70
C GLY A 343 -15.89 0.77 4.21
N THR A 344 -15.97 1.97 3.64
CA THR A 344 -16.11 2.14 2.19
C THR A 344 -14.94 2.93 1.61
N TYR A 345 -14.40 2.46 0.49
CA TYR A 345 -13.40 3.17 -0.29
C TYR A 345 -14.07 3.80 -1.51
N ASN A 346 -13.84 5.09 -1.70
CA ASN A 346 -14.48 5.89 -2.72
C ASN A 346 -13.44 6.75 -3.45
N LEU A 347 -13.69 7.03 -4.72
CA LEU A 347 -12.89 7.93 -5.54
C LEU A 347 -13.72 9.16 -5.93
N ILE A 348 -13.04 10.27 -6.18
CA ILE A 348 -13.58 11.49 -6.78
C ILE A 348 -12.59 12.00 -7.83
N ALA A 349 -13.09 12.68 -8.85
CA ALA A 349 -12.28 13.23 -9.94
C ALA A 349 -11.76 12.19 -10.93
N LEU A 350 -12.55 11.17 -11.21
CA LEU A 350 -12.26 10.21 -12.26
C LEU A 350 -12.40 10.87 -13.65
N PRO A 351 -11.57 10.54 -14.64
CA PRO A 351 -11.73 11.05 -16.00
C PRO A 351 -13.14 10.79 -16.52
N GLY A 352 -13.80 11.85 -17.00
CA GLY A 352 -15.18 11.79 -17.48
C GLY A 352 -16.26 11.68 -16.40
N GLU A 353 -15.90 11.79 -15.10
CA GLU A 353 -16.88 11.90 -14.02
C GLU A 353 -17.46 13.31 -13.94
N THR A 354 -18.77 13.40 -13.79
CA THR A 354 -19.50 14.66 -13.59
C THR A 354 -19.75 14.94 -12.10
N PRO A 355 -20.01 16.21 -11.71
CA PRO A 355 -20.45 16.54 -10.37
C PRO A 355 -21.72 15.81 -9.90
N ALA A 356 -22.64 15.49 -10.83
CA ALA A 356 -23.86 14.74 -10.54
C ALA A 356 -23.57 13.29 -10.21
N GLU A 357 -22.69 12.63 -10.97
CA GLU A 357 -22.28 11.24 -10.73
C GLU A 357 -21.52 11.07 -9.42
N PHE A 358 -20.73 12.07 -9.02
CA PHE A 358 -20.17 12.06 -7.67
C PHE A 358 -21.27 12.12 -6.60
N MET A 359 -22.38 12.83 -6.83
CA MET A 359 -23.49 12.81 -5.88
C MET A 359 -24.19 11.46 -5.79
N GLU A 360 -24.20 10.65 -6.84
CA GLU A 360 -24.63 9.24 -6.76
C GLU A 360 -23.75 8.43 -5.80
N THR A 361 -22.43 8.72 -5.75
CA THR A 361 -21.51 8.13 -4.75
C THR A 361 -21.90 8.54 -3.33
N VAL A 362 -22.25 9.79 -3.13
CA VAL A 362 -22.74 10.29 -1.84
C VAL A 362 -24.04 9.57 -1.43
N ASP A 363 -25.00 9.48 -2.35
CA ASP A 363 -26.31 8.87 -2.08
C ASP A 363 -26.18 7.37 -1.76
N LEU A 364 -25.33 6.66 -2.50
CA LEU A 364 -25.05 5.24 -2.20
C LEU A 364 -24.43 5.05 -0.81
N ASN A 365 -23.47 5.90 -0.42
CA ASN A 365 -22.89 5.85 0.92
C ASN A 365 -23.90 6.20 2.01
N ARG A 366 -24.85 7.12 1.75
CA ARG A 366 -25.96 7.43 2.66
C ARG A 366 -26.92 6.25 2.86
N ILE A 367 -27.18 5.48 1.81
CA ILE A 367 -27.97 4.24 1.86
C ILE A 367 -27.20 3.18 2.67
N CYS A 368 -25.91 3.00 2.34
CA CYS A 368 -25.06 2.01 2.98
C CYS A 368 -24.69 2.36 4.43
N GLN A 369 -24.64 3.62 4.82
CA GLN A 369 -24.29 4.13 6.15
C GLN A 369 -23.02 3.48 6.72
N PRO A 370 -21.84 3.58 6.06
CA PRO A 370 -20.64 2.92 6.53
C PRO A 370 -20.19 3.43 7.91
N ASP A 371 -19.54 2.55 8.69
CA ASP A 371 -18.96 2.92 9.99
C ASP A 371 -17.81 3.93 9.80
N TRP A 372 -17.04 3.80 8.70
CA TRP A 372 -16.11 4.81 8.20
C TRP A 372 -16.06 4.80 6.68
N PHE A 373 -15.55 5.87 6.11
CA PHE A 373 -15.25 5.93 4.69
C PHE A 373 -13.87 6.54 4.44
N LEU A 374 -13.25 6.10 3.36
CA LEU A 374 -12.11 6.77 2.74
C LEU A 374 -12.57 7.34 1.39
N LEU A 375 -12.40 8.64 1.21
CA LEU A 375 -12.53 9.27 -0.10
C LEU A 375 -11.14 9.68 -0.57
N SER A 376 -10.74 9.18 -1.73
CA SER A 376 -9.48 9.54 -2.37
C SER A 376 -9.75 10.36 -3.63
N VAL A 377 -9.00 11.42 -3.84
CA VAL A 377 -8.95 12.08 -5.14
C VAL A 377 -8.22 11.15 -6.09
N PHE A 378 -8.80 10.89 -7.26
CA PHE A 378 -8.16 10.06 -8.27
C PHE A 378 -6.77 10.61 -8.62
N PHE A 379 -5.81 9.73 -8.63
CA PHE A 379 -4.43 10.02 -8.99
C PHE A 379 -3.99 9.10 -10.13
N PRO A 380 -3.55 9.66 -11.27
CA PRO A 380 -3.17 8.87 -12.45
C PRO A 380 -1.77 8.26 -12.29
N TYR A 381 -1.71 7.02 -11.83
CA TYR A 381 -0.43 6.32 -11.69
C TYR A 381 0.13 5.91 -13.05
N PRO A 382 1.40 6.22 -13.36
CA PRO A 382 2.04 5.80 -14.60
C PRO A 382 1.94 4.29 -14.84
N GLY A 383 1.68 3.92 -16.10
CA GLY A 383 1.47 2.53 -16.51
C GLY A 383 0.04 2.01 -16.34
N THR A 384 -0.88 2.83 -15.82
CA THR A 384 -2.30 2.46 -15.74
C THR A 384 -3.09 2.98 -16.95
N GLU A 385 -4.17 2.28 -17.33
CA GLU A 385 -5.00 2.70 -18.47
C GLU A 385 -5.58 4.11 -18.27
N LEU A 386 -5.98 4.48 -17.03
CA LEU A 386 -6.48 5.82 -16.77
C LEU A 386 -5.40 6.90 -16.80
N HIS A 387 -4.14 6.57 -16.52
CA HIS A 387 -3.04 7.49 -16.73
C HIS A 387 -2.86 7.81 -18.22
N ASP A 388 -2.86 6.78 -19.07
CA ASP A 388 -2.71 6.94 -20.51
C ASP A 388 -3.89 7.74 -21.10
N LEU A 389 -5.11 7.46 -20.66
CA LEU A 389 -6.30 8.24 -21.01
C LEU A 389 -6.17 9.72 -20.59
N CYS A 390 -5.61 10.00 -19.40
CA CYS A 390 -5.38 11.38 -18.95
C CYS A 390 -4.34 12.10 -19.80
N LEU A 391 -3.30 11.40 -20.27
CA LEU A 391 -2.33 11.95 -21.24
C LEU A 391 -2.98 12.26 -22.58
N GLU A 392 -3.74 11.34 -23.13
CA GLU A 392 -4.46 11.49 -24.40
C GLU A 392 -5.46 12.67 -24.37
N GLN A 393 -6.12 12.87 -23.22
CA GLN A 393 -7.06 13.97 -23.03
C GLN A 393 -6.40 15.30 -22.62
N GLY A 394 -5.07 15.35 -22.49
CA GLY A 394 -4.34 16.56 -22.08
C GLY A 394 -4.64 17.02 -20.64
N LEU A 395 -5.05 16.10 -19.76
CA LEU A 395 -5.34 16.39 -18.35
C LEU A 395 -4.08 16.45 -17.48
N LEU A 396 -2.94 15.92 -17.96
CA LEU A 396 -1.64 15.92 -17.28
C LEU A 396 -0.74 16.97 -17.94
N ASP A 397 -0.87 18.20 -17.51
CA ASP A 397 -0.04 19.32 -17.96
C ASP A 397 1.14 19.60 -17.01
N SER A 398 1.95 20.61 -17.33
CA SER A 398 3.10 21.04 -16.51
C SER A 398 2.72 21.51 -15.10
N SER A 399 1.43 21.72 -14.81
CA SER A 399 0.90 22.08 -13.49
C SER A 399 0.53 20.86 -12.63
N PHE A 400 0.70 19.65 -13.16
CA PHE A 400 0.41 18.43 -12.42
C PHE A 400 1.30 18.30 -11.18
N ASP A 401 0.67 18.28 -10.00
CA ASP A 401 1.35 18.26 -8.71
C ASP A 401 1.26 16.85 -8.10
N LYS A 402 2.41 16.22 -7.86
CA LYS A 402 2.52 14.90 -7.19
C LYS A 402 2.32 14.99 -5.66
N VAL A 403 2.37 16.20 -5.10
CA VAL A 403 2.28 16.43 -3.65
C VAL A 403 0.85 16.24 -3.15
N LEU A 404 0.72 15.58 -2.01
CA LEU A 404 -0.58 15.21 -1.41
C LEU A 404 -1.39 14.29 -2.33
N GLU A 405 -0.72 13.26 -2.85
CA GLU A 405 -1.33 12.16 -3.59
C GLU A 405 -2.66 11.74 -2.92
N ARG A 406 -3.69 11.54 -3.74
CA ARG A 406 -5.06 11.15 -3.30
C ARG A 406 -5.83 12.14 -2.42
N ARG A 407 -5.25 13.27 -2.01
CA ARG A 407 -5.89 14.25 -1.11
C ARG A 407 -6.12 15.61 -1.76
N ARG A 408 -5.41 15.89 -2.84
CA ARG A 408 -5.51 17.15 -3.56
C ARG A 408 -5.77 16.92 -5.05
N PRO A 409 -6.77 17.59 -5.63
CA PRO A 409 -7.00 17.49 -7.07
C PRO A 409 -5.86 18.16 -7.84
N SER A 410 -5.23 17.39 -8.71
CA SER A 410 -4.15 17.84 -9.60
C SER A 410 -4.62 18.14 -11.02
N MET A 411 -5.84 17.71 -11.38
CA MET A 411 -6.41 17.87 -12.73
C MET A 411 -7.70 18.68 -12.70
N ASP A 412 -7.92 19.46 -13.76
CA ASP A 412 -9.22 20.05 -14.08
C ASP A 412 -9.95 19.16 -15.08
N LEU A 413 -11.10 18.63 -14.69
CA LEU A 413 -11.94 17.83 -15.57
C LEU A 413 -12.97 18.71 -16.30
N PRO A 414 -13.38 18.38 -17.54
CA PRO A 414 -14.47 19.06 -18.22
C PRO A 414 -15.73 19.07 -17.36
N GLY A 415 -16.20 20.27 -16.98
CA GLY A 415 -17.39 20.45 -16.13
C GLY A 415 -17.20 20.14 -14.63
N PHE A 416 -16.03 19.69 -14.20
CA PHE A 416 -15.73 19.37 -12.80
C PHE A 416 -14.34 19.89 -12.39
N SER A 417 -14.27 21.19 -12.10
CA SER A 417 -13.01 21.90 -11.83
C SER A 417 -12.33 21.45 -10.53
N ARG A 418 -10.99 21.61 -10.46
CA ARG A 418 -10.18 21.38 -9.22
C ARG A 418 -10.80 22.02 -7.98
N ARG A 419 -11.33 23.24 -8.11
CA ARG A 419 -11.98 23.95 -6.99
C ARG A 419 -13.26 23.24 -6.53
N GLN A 420 -14.07 22.76 -7.45
CA GLN A 420 -15.29 22.00 -7.12
C GLN A 420 -14.96 20.65 -6.49
N ILE A 421 -13.93 19.95 -7.00
CA ILE A 421 -13.45 18.69 -6.46
C ILE A 421 -12.90 18.89 -5.04
N ALA A 422 -12.00 19.86 -4.83
CA ALA A 422 -11.44 20.17 -3.52
C ALA A 422 -12.51 20.51 -2.48
N ARG A 423 -13.54 21.27 -2.90
CA ARG A 423 -14.67 21.59 -2.02
C ARG A 423 -15.45 20.33 -1.62
N ARG A 424 -15.78 19.44 -2.56
CA ARG A 424 -16.50 18.19 -2.27
C ARG A 424 -15.67 17.24 -1.42
N PHE A 425 -14.39 17.12 -1.71
CA PHE A 425 -13.45 16.32 -0.90
C PHE A 425 -13.43 16.82 0.54
N THR A 426 -13.22 18.12 0.76
CA THR A 426 -13.17 18.72 2.10
C THR A 426 -14.48 18.54 2.88
N TRP A 427 -15.62 18.68 2.20
CA TRP A 427 -16.94 18.57 2.80
C TRP A 427 -17.54 17.15 2.73
N SER A 428 -16.78 16.16 2.27
CA SER A 428 -17.26 14.77 2.16
C SER A 428 -17.81 14.20 3.48
N PRO A 429 -17.27 14.49 4.68
CA PRO A 429 -17.89 14.00 5.91
C PRO A 429 -19.32 14.53 6.09
N MET A 430 -19.58 15.79 5.76
CA MET A 430 -20.92 16.36 5.79
C MET A 430 -21.82 15.74 4.73
N LEU A 431 -21.30 15.51 3.53
CA LEU A 431 -22.06 14.90 2.45
C LEU A 431 -22.45 13.45 2.77
N PHE A 432 -21.53 12.65 3.32
CA PHE A 432 -21.74 11.21 3.57
C PHE A 432 -22.51 10.96 4.88
N TYR A 433 -22.19 11.66 5.97
CA TYR A 433 -22.74 11.43 7.30
C TYR A 433 -23.81 12.43 7.73
N GLY A 434 -24.02 13.50 6.99
CA GLY A 434 -25.00 14.53 7.34
C GLY A 434 -26.42 13.95 7.50
N GLY A 435 -27.01 14.16 8.67
CA GLY A 435 -28.32 13.60 9.05
C GLY A 435 -28.27 12.21 9.70
N HIS A 436 -27.11 11.50 9.69
CA HIS A 436 -26.97 10.16 10.27
C HIS A 436 -26.06 10.13 11.50
N ARG A 437 -25.15 11.12 11.65
CA ARG A 437 -24.25 11.25 12.77
C ARG A 437 -24.40 12.60 13.48
N PRO A 438 -23.98 12.71 14.76
CA PRO A 438 -23.99 13.97 15.50
C PRO A 438 -23.23 15.09 14.77
N ALA A 439 -23.81 16.27 14.65
CA ALA A 439 -23.24 17.39 13.92
C ALA A 439 -21.82 17.77 14.41
N LYS A 440 -21.54 17.66 15.70
CA LYS A 440 -20.20 17.93 16.29
C LYS A 440 -19.13 16.98 15.72
N GLU A 441 -19.45 15.69 15.63
CA GLU A 441 -18.55 14.66 15.07
C GLU A 441 -18.28 14.95 13.59
N VAL A 442 -19.34 15.21 12.82
CA VAL A 442 -19.24 15.50 11.39
C VAL A 442 -18.41 16.77 11.15
N MET A 443 -18.61 17.83 11.92
CA MET A 443 -17.81 19.06 11.80
C MET A 443 -16.35 18.86 12.20
N TRP A 444 -16.07 18.01 13.18
CA TRP A 444 -14.70 17.64 13.52
C TRP A 444 -14.03 16.91 12.35
N LEU A 445 -14.69 15.95 11.71
CA LEU A 445 -14.20 15.25 10.52
C LEU A 445 -13.95 16.21 9.33
N VAL A 446 -14.84 17.19 9.11
CA VAL A 446 -14.63 18.24 8.10
C VAL A 446 -13.38 19.07 8.41
N THR A 447 -13.15 19.40 9.70
CA THR A 447 -11.97 20.13 10.12
C THR A 447 -10.70 19.33 9.87
N MET A 448 -10.70 18.03 10.20
CA MET A 448 -9.59 17.12 9.89
C MET A 448 -9.34 17.02 8.39
N SER A 449 -10.39 16.84 7.58
CA SER A 449 -10.26 16.83 6.12
C SER A 449 -9.58 18.10 5.58
N LYS A 450 -9.91 19.29 6.12
CA LYS A 450 -9.21 20.54 5.76
C LYS A 450 -7.73 20.54 6.14
N ILE A 451 -7.41 20.04 7.33
CA ILE A 451 -6.03 19.99 7.82
C ILE A 451 -5.20 19.04 6.94
N PHE A 452 -5.72 17.85 6.67
CA PHE A 452 -5.01 16.81 5.92
C PHE A 452 -4.93 17.06 4.40
N SER A 453 -5.81 17.89 3.85
CA SER A 453 -5.76 18.28 2.43
C SER A 453 -4.86 19.49 2.12
N ASN A 454 -4.20 20.07 3.13
CA ASN A 454 -3.30 21.21 2.96
C ASN A 454 -1.95 20.95 3.63
N ARG A 455 -0.85 21.04 2.85
CA ARG A 455 0.51 20.73 3.30
C ARG A 455 0.93 21.57 4.52
N THR A 456 0.61 22.86 4.53
CA THR A 456 0.98 23.75 5.63
C THR A 456 0.27 23.38 6.93
N THR A 457 -1.07 23.22 6.87
CA THR A 457 -1.85 22.83 8.05
C THR A 457 -1.53 21.43 8.54
N LEU A 458 -1.24 20.49 7.64
CA LEU A 458 -0.78 19.15 7.98
C LEU A 458 0.55 19.18 8.72
N THR A 459 1.51 19.99 8.25
CA THR A 459 2.81 20.15 8.94
C THR A 459 2.64 20.76 10.33
N MET A 460 1.78 21.79 10.47
CA MET A 460 1.47 22.38 11.77
C MET A 460 0.77 21.40 12.70
N TRP A 461 -0.19 20.64 12.20
CA TRP A 461 -0.89 19.60 12.95
C TRP A 461 0.06 18.50 13.45
N ARG A 462 0.94 18.01 12.61
CA ARG A 462 1.96 17.02 12.98
C ARG A 462 2.89 17.55 14.07
N ALA A 463 3.37 18.78 13.94
CA ALA A 463 4.20 19.41 14.96
C ALA A 463 3.47 19.51 16.31
N TRP A 464 2.19 19.87 16.29
CA TRP A 464 1.37 19.99 17.48
C TRP A 464 1.01 18.63 18.11
N SER A 465 0.64 17.63 17.31
CA SER A 465 0.32 16.28 17.79
C SER A 465 1.53 15.59 18.41
N ASN A 466 2.73 15.76 17.84
CA ASN A 466 3.98 15.24 18.39
C ASN A 466 4.33 15.86 19.76
N LEU A 467 3.92 17.11 20.02
CA LEU A 467 4.11 17.74 21.33
C LEU A 467 3.17 17.19 22.41
N ARG A 468 2.06 16.56 22.02
CA ARG A 468 1.00 16.03 22.91
C ARG A 468 0.93 14.52 23.01
N SER A 469 1.83 13.79 22.30
CA SER A 469 1.83 12.32 22.35
C SER A 469 2.12 11.84 23.79
N PRO A 470 1.25 11.03 24.40
CA PRO A 470 1.46 10.50 25.75
C PRO A 470 2.62 9.50 25.84
N TYR A 471 3.18 9.06 24.71
CA TYR A 471 4.25 8.06 24.63
C TYR A 471 5.66 8.59 24.90
N ARG A 472 5.84 9.89 25.22
CA ARG A 472 7.13 10.44 25.72
C ARG A 472 7.54 9.95 27.11
N GLN A 473 6.72 9.14 27.78
CA GLN A 473 7.00 8.69 29.18
C GLN A 473 7.61 7.29 29.24
N PHE A 474 7.98 6.66 28.13
CA PHE A 474 8.57 5.31 28.10
C PHE A 474 9.94 5.29 27.39
N GLU A 475 10.69 6.39 27.41
CA GLU A 475 12.15 6.40 27.16
C GLU A 475 12.95 6.18 28.45
#